data_9334625ce74db4b6fa1b86d16b248847
#
_entry.id   9334625ce74db4b6fa1b86d16b248847
#
_cell.length_a   1.000
_cell.length_b   1.000
_cell.length_c   1.000
_cell.angle_alpha   90.00
_cell.angle_beta   90.00
_cell.angle_gamma   90.00
#
_symmetry.space_group_name_H-M   'P 1'
#
loop_
_entity.id
_entity.type
_entity.pdbx_description
1 polymer ?
#
loop_
_entity_poly.entity_id
_entity_poly.type
_entity_poly.pdbx_seq_one_letter_code
_entity_poly.pdbx_strand_id
1 'polypeptide(L)'
;GIQNVLLGSFAGAEITSGAYNSAVGHNAGGGGSGSAATGNYNSALGYASLQNTTSASNNVAVGGFSMQVNTTGRENIAVGYQTLDANLTGNRNAAVGHQALTAMNPSGDVDTYNSAFGYRALAVLSTGTINTAVGHGALENATTSSRNTAVGGASLQVTTTGYNNVGVGASSLQQNTEGYANVSIGYQAMTLTTTGVNNVAVGENALRTNVDDHGSVAVGYRSLYSANNTASAGYVYNIAMGFQSGYSVSTGKENILIGGNAGQDTVPLTTGNYNVVVGTDCRTSAADSANQIVLGHDAACNADDSFVIGNGTTDSAIAFGATSITAPSDVRYKENIESQQAGLSFINDLRPVTFDWKKKKDLPKDHRAYEDSEEREMNDKTNHGFIAQEVKAVIDAHPEIKNGLGMWSEDEADGRQRVGPGALVPILVTAIQELSAELKEIKEKL
;
A
#
# COMPACT_ATOMS: atom_id res chain seq x y z
N GLY A 1 -16.23 -37.21 -43.40
CA GLY A 1 -15.01 -37.01 -42.63
C GLY A 1 -14.25 -38.31 -42.45
N ILE A 2 -12.95 -38.22 -42.32
CA ILE A 2 -12.04 -39.36 -42.09
C ILE A 2 -11.45 -39.33 -40.69
N GLN A 3 -11.07 -40.49 -40.16
CA GLN A 3 -10.37 -40.62 -38.88
C GLN A 3 -11.13 -40.05 -37.65
N ASN A 4 -12.42 -40.23 -37.64
CA ASN A 4 -13.30 -39.88 -36.50
C ASN A 4 -13.55 -41.12 -35.64
N VAL A 5 -13.60 -40.95 -34.31
CA VAL A 5 -14.05 -41.94 -33.33
C VAL A 5 -15.37 -41.53 -32.77
N LEU A 6 -16.45 -42.29 -33.08
CA LEU A 6 -17.84 -41.95 -32.73
C LEU A 6 -18.48 -43.12 -31.96
N LEU A 7 -18.90 -42.89 -30.70
CA LEU A 7 -19.50 -43.92 -29.84
C LEU A 7 -20.72 -43.37 -29.11
N GLY A 8 -21.90 -43.83 -29.44
CA GLY A 8 -23.17 -43.42 -28.85
C GLY A 8 -24.27 -43.14 -29.89
N SER A 9 -25.52 -43.15 -29.46
CA SER A 9 -26.64 -42.83 -30.37
C SER A 9 -26.53 -41.39 -30.85
N PHE A 10 -26.60 -41.20 -32.17
CA PHE A 10 -26.42 -39.91 -32.86
C PHE A 10 -25.07 -39.21 -32.63
N ALA A 11 -24.03 -39.88 -32.09
CA ALA A 11 -22.72 -39.31 -31.99
C ALA A 11 -22.18 -38.97 -33.40
N GLY A 12 -21.80 -37.69 -33.62
CA GLY A 12 -21.29 -37.21 -34.91
C GLY A 12 -22.22 -37.34 -36.08
N ALA A 13 -23.56 -37.43 -35.88
CA ALA A 13 -24.52 -37.70 -36.93
C ALA A 13 -24.51 -36.67 -38.06
N GLU A 14 -24.14 -35.43 -37.77
CA GLU A 14 -24.10 -34.31 -38.74
C GLU A 14 -22.67 -34.10 -39.32
N ILE A 15 -21.66 -34.92 -38.97
CA ILE A 15 -20.30 -34.76 -39.52
C ILE A 15 -20.29 -35.15 -41.00
N THR A 16 -20.08 -34.17 -41.86
CA THR A 16 -20.00 -34.35 -43.30
C THR A 16 -18.55 -34.43 -43.80
N SER A 17 -17.76 -33.39 -43.61
CA SER A 17 -16.33 -33.35 -44.00
C SER A 17 -15.36 -33.21 -42.83
N GLY A 18 -15.81 -32.98 -41.59
CA GLY A 18 -14.97 -32.90 -40.40
C GLY A 18 -14.12 -34.15 -40.18
N ALA A 19 -12.85 -33.97 -39.78
CA ALA A 19 -11.89 -35.04 -39.58
C ALA A 19 -11.20 -34.98 -38.20
N TYR A 20 -10.67 -36.09 -37.72
CA TYR A 20 -9.94 -36.20 -36.47
C TYR A 20 -10.77 -35.83 -35.23
N ASN A 21 -12.09 -36.03 -35.28
CA ASN A 21 -12.95 -35.78 -34.14
C ASN A 21 -13.17 -37.05 -33.31
N SER A 22 -13.25 -36.91 -32.01
CA SER A 22 -13.61 -37.96 -31.05
C SER A 22 -14.91 -37.58 -30.34
N ALA A 23 -15.99 -38.31 -30.53
CA ALA A 23 -17.28 -38.06 -29.90
C ALA A 23 -17.82 -39.31 -29.19
N VAL A 24 -18.01 -39.22 -27.89
CA VAL A 24 -18.52 -40.29 -27.05
C VAL A 24 -19.72 -39.80 -26.22
N GLY A 25 -20.91 -40.30 -26.48
CA GLY A 25 -22.14 -39.93 -25.80
C GLY A 25 -23.32 -39.73 -26.77
N HIS A 26 -24.54 -39.72 -26.23
CA HIS A 26 -25.72 -39.43 -27.01
C HIS A 26 -25.68 -37.98 -27.50
N ASN A 27 -25.89 -37.73 -28.81
CA ASN A 27 -25.79 -36.43 -29.50
C ASN A 27 -24.45 -35.70 -29.31
N ALA A 28 -23.36 -36.38 -29.04
CA ALA A 28 -22.06 -35.74 -28.89
C ALA A 28 -21.43 -35.42 -30.26
N GLY A 29 -20.69 -34.30 -30.34
CA GLY A 29 -19.84 -33.96 -31.48
C GLY A 29 -20.55 -33.70 -32.79
N GLY A 30 -21.62 -32.87 -32.86
CA GLY A 30 -22.36 -32.56 -34.08
C GLY A 30 -23.48 -33.53 -34.35
N GLY A 31 -24.28 -33.90 -33.36
CA GLY A 31 -25.39 -34.86 -33.49
C GLY A 31 -26.78 -34.26 -33.49
N GLY A 32 -27.00 -32.93 -33.53
CA GLY A 32 -28.33 -32.44 -33.20
C GLY A 32 -28.85 -31.16 -33.86
N SER A 33 -28.11 -30.49 -34.73
CA SER A 33 -28.56 -29.20 -35.27
C SER A 33 -29.18 -29.25 -36.68
N GLY A 34 -29.08 -30.38 -37.35
CA GLY A 34 -29.45 -30.48 -38.77
C GLY A 34 -28.53 -29.71 -39.71
N SER A 35 -27.45 -29.17 -39.23
CA SER A 35 -26.44 -28.43 -39.98
C SER A 35 -25.15 -29.24 -40.13
N ALA A 36 -24.57 -29.23 -41.33
CA ALA A 36 -23.35 -29.99 -41.63
C ALA A 36 -22.17 -29.60 -40.71
N ALA A 37 -21.61 -30.55 -39.96
CA ALA A 37 -20.44 -30.37 -39.17
C ALA A 37 -19.16 -30.61 -40.01
N THR A 38 -18.36 -29.55 -40.15
CA THR A 38 -17.12 -29.53 -40.96
C THR A 38 -15.89 -29.32 -40.12
N GLY A 39 -16.02 -29.04 -38.82
CA GLY A 39 -14.92 -28.78 -37.88
C GLY A 39 -14.07 -30.01 -37.63
N ASN A 40 -12.79 -29.75 -37.29
CA ASN A 40 -11.76 -30.77 -37.09
C ASN A 40 -11.17 -30.73 -35.68
N TYR A 41 -10.56 -31.83 -35.27
CA TYR A 41 -9.81 -31.95 -34.02
C TYR A 41 -10.63 -31.61 -32.75
N ASN A 42 -11.93 -31.94 -32.75
CA ASN A 42 -12.74 -31.74 -31.55
C ASN A 42 -12.82 -33.05 -30.74
N SER A 43 -12.76 -32.91 -29.41
CA SER A 43 -12.99 -34.00 -28.46
C SER A 43 -14.23 -33.72 -27.64
N ALA A 44 -15.29 -34.55 -27.80
CA ALA A 44 -16.57 -34.43 -27.12
C ALA A 44 -16.85 -35.68 -26.28
N LEU A 45 -17.01 -35.57 -24.97
CA LEU A 45 -17.35 -36.67 -24.08
C LEU A 45 -18.50 -36.27 -23.15
N GLY A 46 -19.69 -36.82 -23.36
CA GLY A 46 -20.85 -36.59 -22.53
C GLY A 46 -22.11 -36.42 -23.35
N TYR A 47 -23.27 -36.46 -22.68
CA TYR A 47 -24.56 -36.20 -23.28
C TYR A 47 -24.58 -34.77 -23.88
N ALA A 48 -24.90 -34.64 -25.15
CA ALA A 48 -25.03 -33.38 -25.89
C ALA A 48 -23.79 -32.44 -25.82
N SER A 49 -22.62 -33.00 -25.57
CA SER A 49 -21.37 -32.21 -25.63
C SER A 49 -21.01 -31.84 -27.06
N LEU A 50 -20.72 -30.56 -27.36
CA LEU A 50 -20.50 -30.00 -28.72
C LEU A 50 -21.63 -30.39 -29.70
N GLN A 51 -22.88 -30.40 -29.23
CA GLN A 51 -24.02 -30.91 -30.02
C GLN A 51 -24.26 -30.12 -31.30
N ASN A 52 -24.22 -28.78 -31.27
CA ASN A 52 -24.61 -27.93 -32.42
C ASN A 52 -23.40 -27.43 -33.22
N THR A 53 -22.28 -28.12 -33.14
CA THR A 53 -21.04 -27.74 -33.86
C THR A 53 -21.25 -27.77 -35.38
N THR A 54 -20.84 -26.67 -36.04
CA THR A 54 -20.82 -26.58 -37.52
C THR A 54 -19.36 -26.54 -38.02
N SER A 55 -18.63 -25.45 -37.88
CA SER A 55 -17.23 -25.31 -38.31
C SER A 55 -16.23 -25.16 -37.18
N ALA A 56 -16.70 -25.28 -35.92
CA ALA A 56 -15.82 -25.20 -34.72
C ALA A 56 -14.72 -26.26 -34.75
N SER A 57 -13.52 -25.89 -34.38
CA SER A 57 -12.32 -26.77 -34.41
C SER A 57 -11.43 -26.63 -33.18
N ASN A 58 -10.66 -27.68 -32.91
CA ASN A 58 -9.70 -27.69 -31.80
C ASN A 58 -10.34 -27.48 -30.42
N ASN A 59 -11.55 -27.98 -30.18
CA ASN A 59 -12.23 -27.85 -28.90
C ASN A 59 -12.19 -29.14 -28.09
N VAL A 60 -12.13 -29.02 -26.78
CA VAL A 60 -12.30 -30.11 -25.82
C VAL A 60 -13.56 -29.84 -24.99
N ALA A 61 -14.54 -30.71 -25.06
CA ALA A 61 -15.79 -30.64 -24.31
C ALA A 61 -16.04 -31.95 -23.54
N VAL A 62 -15.94 -31.92 -22.23
CA VAL A 62 -16.14 -33.08 -21.36
C VAL A 62 -17.21 -32.77 -20.33
N GLY A 63 -18.31 -33.50 -20.34
CA GLY A 63 -19.46 -33.32 -19.45
C GLY A 63 -20.76 -33.13 -20.20
N GLY A 64 -21.91 -33.38 -19.55
CA GLY A 64 -23.22 -33.16 -20.13
C GLY A 64 -23.45 -31.69 -20.48
N PHE A 65 -23.92 -31.40 -21.68
CA PHE A 65 -24.20 -30.06 -22.22
C PHE A 65 -22.96 -29.11 -22.25
N SER A 66 -21.75 -29.66 -22.18
CA SER A 66 -20.52 -28.87 -22.32
C SER A 66 -20.42 -28.33 -23.76
N MET A 67 -20.34 -27.00 -23.94
CA MET A 67 -20.31 -26.30 -25.22
C MET A 67 -21.46 -26.73 -26.17
N GLN A 68 -22.65 -26.94 -25.62
CA GLN A 68 -23.79 -27.50 -26.38
C GLN A 68 -24.12 -26.71 -27.64
N VAL A 69 -24.15 -25.37 -27.57
CA VAL A 69 -24.55 -24.50 -28.67
C VAL A 69 -23.37 -23.97 -29.49
N ASN A 70 -22.15 -24.37 -29.23
CA ASN A 70 -20.97 -23.87 -29.94
C ASN A 70 -21.03 -24.23 -31.44
N THR A 71 -21.15 -23.22 -32.30
CA THR A 71 -21.25 -23.39 -33.73
C THR A 71 -19.91 -23.25 -34.44
N THR A 72 -19.21 -22.14 -34.24
CA THR A 72 -17.96 -21.78 -34.91
C THR A 72 -16.77 -21.51 -33.97
N GLY A 73 -17.02 -21.40 -32.67
CA GLY A 73 -15.97 -21.13 -31.66
C GLY A 73 -14.87 -22.21 -31.67
N ARG A 74 -13.63 -21.79 -31.58
CA ARG A 74 -12.46 -22.68 -31.71
C ARG A 74 -11.48 -22.51 -30.56
N GLU A 75 -10.63 -23.53 -30.37
CA GLU A 75 -9.56 -23.51 -29.38
C GLU A 75 -10.06 -23.32 -27.94
N ASN A 76 -11.26 -23.87 -27.61
CA ASN A 76 -11.84 -23.80 -26.28
C ASN A 76 -11.66 -25.13 -25.53
N ILE A 77 -11.48 -25.04 -24.22
CA ILE A 77 -11.50 -26.16 -23.29
C ILE A 77 -12.68 -25.99 -22.35
N ALA A 78 -13.58 -26.96 -22.30
CA ALA A 78 -14.74 -26.98 -21.41
C ALA A 78 -14.87 -28.34 -20.72
N VAL A 79 -14.68 -28.38 -19.41
CA VAL A 79 -14.76 -29.60 -18.63
C VAL A 79 -15.71 -29.41 -17.44
N GLY A 80 -16.86 -30.04 -17.48
CA GLY A 80 -17.91 -29.95 -16.47
C GLY A 80 -19.32 -29.89 -17.07
N TYR A 81 -20.32 -30.01 -16.23
CA TYR A 81 -21.72 -29.91 -16.63
C TYR A 81 -22.05 -28.44 -16.99
N GLN A 82 -22.67 -28.21 -18.16
CA GLN A 82 -23.05 -26.88 -18.70
C GLN A 82 -21.89 -25.86 -18.74
N THR A 83 -20.70 -26.32 -19.00
CA THR A 83 -19.51 -25.45 -19.13
C THR A 83 -19.48 -24.85 -20.51
N LEU A 84 -19.30 -23.49 -20.63
CA LEU A 84 -19.35 -22.76 -21.91
C LEU A 84 -20.61 -23.09 -22.72
N ASP A 85 -21.75 -23.35 -22.09
CA ASP A 85 -22.96 -23.87 -22.72
C ASP A 85 -23.55 -22.89 -23.74
N ALA A 86 -23.56 -21.59 -23.43
CA ALA A 86 -24.11 -20.56 -24.33
C ALA A 86 -23.15 -20.05 -25.42
N ASN A 87 -21.89 -20.51 -25.45
CA ASN A 87 -20.89 -20.01 -26.39
C ASN A 87 -21.17 -20.42 -27.81
N LEU A 88 -21.56 -19.48 -28.68
CA LEU A 88 -21.73 -19.73 -30.10
C LEU A 88 -20.44 -19.61 -30.90
N THR A 89 -19.66 -18.56 -30.67
CA THR A 89 -18.57 -18.10 -31.57
C THR A 89 -17.29 -17.69 -30.87
N GLY A 90 -17.28 -17.59 -29.53
CA GLY A 90 -16.12 -17.17 -28.78
C GLY A 90 -14.99 -18.20 -28.79
N ASN A 91 -13.73 -17.72 -28.86
CA ASN A 91 -12.55 -18.54 -28.99
C ASN A 91 -11.63 -18.45 -27.76
N ARG A 92 -10.76 -19.47 -27.63
CA ARG A 92 -9.61 -19.48 -26.74
C ARG A 92 -9.97 -19.31 -25.26
N ASN A 93 -11.06 -19.93 -24.84
CA ASN A 93 -11.48 -19.97 -23.45
C ASN A 93 -11.08 -21.30 -22.80
N ALA A 94 -10.70 -21.27 -21.54
CA ALA A 94 -10.49 -22.44 -20.72
C ALA A 94 -11.46 -22.42 -19.54
N ALA A 95 -12.44 -23.32 -19.50
CA ALA A 95 -13.44 -23.42 -18.46
C ALA A 95 -13.48 -24.84 -17.86
N VAL A 96 -13.27 -24.94 -16.56
CA VAL A 96 -13.28 -26.21 -15.82
C VAL A 96 -14.10 -26.03 -14.55
N GLY A 97 -15.20 -26.79 -14.43
CA GLY A 97 -16.11 -26.75 -13.28
C GLY A 97 -17.57 -26.74 -13.71
N HIS A 98 -18.47 -27.14 -12.81
CA HIS A 98 -19.90 -27.08 -13.04
C HIS A 98 -20.35 -25.64 -13.31
N GLN A 99 -20.97 -25.36 -14.45
CA GLN A 99 -21.43 -24.04 -14.90
C GLN A 99 -20.32 -22.96 -14.94
N ALA A 100 -19.07 -23.33 -15.17
CA ALA A 100 -18.02 -22.36 -15.42
C ALA A 100 -18.25 -21.72 -16.81
N LEU A 101 -18.20 -20.37 -16.87
CA LEU A 101 -18.33 -19.55 -18.09
C LEU A 101 -19.62 -19.87 -18.90
N THR A 102 -20.71 -20.21 -18.21
CA THR A 102 -21.94 -20.71 -18.84
C THR A 102 -22.58 -19.73 -19.80
N ALA A 103 -22.63 -18.42 -19.47
CA ALA A 103 -23.35 -17.40 -20.25
C ALA A 103 -22.49 -16.74 -21.35
N MET A 104 -21.25 -17.16 -21.55
CA MET A 104 -20.34 -16.57 -22.54
C MET A 104 -20.91 -16.69 -23.94
N ASN A 105 -21.17 -15.54 -24.57
CA ASN A 105 -21.72 -15.50 -25.94
C ASN A 105 -21.39 -14.15 -26.61
N PRO A 106 -20.17 -13.93 -27.07
CA PRO A 106 -19.81 -12.72 -27.80
C PRO A 106 -20.48 -12.70 -29.17
N SER A 107 -20.69 -11.50 -29.70
CA SER A 107 -21.17 -11.34 -31.07
C SER A 107 -20.01 -11.46 -32.06
N GLY A 108 -20.08 -12.46 -32.94
CA GLY A 108 -19.07 -12.70 -33.98
C GLY A 108 -17.89 -13.57 -33.53
N ASP A 109 -17.00 -13.86 -34.47
CA ASP A 109 -15.76 -14.67 -34.25
C ASP A 109 -14.71 -13.84 -33.48
N VAL A 110 -14.69 -13.96 -32.17
CA VAL A 110 -13.87 -13.14 -31.27
C VAL A 110 -13.02 -13.99 -30.36
N ASP A 111 -11.75 -13.64 -30.26
CA ASP A 111 -10.83 -14.21 -29.28
C ASP A 111 -11.09 -13.57 -27.91
N THR A 112 -11.56 -14.35 -26.95
CA THR A 112 -12.02 -13.84 -25.65
C THR A 112 -11.04 -14.10 -24.50
N TYR A 113 -10.20 -15.15 -24.60
CA TYR A 113 -9.12 -15.45 -23.67
C TYR A 113 -9.50 -15.50 -22.19
N ASN A 114 -10.68 -16.01 -21.85
CA ASN A 114 -11.07 -16.16 -20.46
C ASN A 114 -10.65 -17.52 -19.89
N SER A 115 -10.21 -17.53 -18.64
CA SER A 115 -9.85 -18.74 -17.89
C SER A 115 -10.73 -18.84 -16.64
N ALA A 116 -11.55 -19.86 -16.53
CA ALA A 116 -12.50 -20.09 -15.45
C ALA A 116 -12.30 -21.47 -14.84
N PHE A 117 -11.85 -21.56 -13.59
CA PHE A 117 -11.63 -22.81 -12.87
C PHE A 117 -12.36 -22.81 -11.53
N GLY A 118 -13.46 -23.52 -11.44
CA GLY A 118 -14.29 -23.67 -10.24
C GLY A 118 -15.79 -23.69 -10.53
N TYR A 119 -16.56 -24.08 -9.52
CA TYR A 119 -18.01 -24.03 -9.57
C TYR A 119 -18.47 -22.58 -9.82
N ARG A 120 -19.22 -22.36 -10.92
CA ARG A 120 -19.76 -21.06 -11.33
C ARG A 120 -18.72 -19.91 -11.48
N ALA A 121 -17.45 -20.24 -11.71
CA ALA A 121 -16.46 -19.23 -12.05
C ALA A 121 -16.86 -18.56 -13.39
N LEU A 122 -16.94 -17.20 -13.41
CA LEU A 122 -17.39 -16.41 -14.58
C LEU A 122 -18.76 -16.82 -15.15
N ALA A 123 -19.66 -17.33 -14.30
CA ALA A 123 -20.90 -17.95 -14.79
C ALA A 123 -21.81 -17.03 -15.64
N VAL A 124 -21.86 -15.74 -15.35
CA VAL A 124 -22.75 -14.76 -16.01
C VAL A 124 -22.03 -13.95 -17.08
N LEU A 125 -20.71 -14.12 -17.27
CA LEU A 125 -19.94 -13.36 -18.25
C LEU A 125 -20.47 -13.57 -19.67
N SER A 126 -20.91 -12.48 -20.32
CA SER A 126 -21.48 -12.52 -21.68
C SER A 126 -20.43 -12.16 -22.76
N THR A 127 -19.74 -11.04 -22.65
CA THR A 127 -18.86 -10.51 -23.70
C THR A 127 -17.48 -10.07 -23.21
N GLY A 128 -17.22 -10.10 -21.90
CA GLY A 128 -15.94 -9.71 -21.31
C GLY A 128 -14.78 -10.59 -21.77
N THR A 129 -13.56 -10.03 -21.78
CA THR A 129 -12.34 -10.67 -22.31
C THR A 129 -11.19 -10.65 -21.32
N ILE A 130 -10.27 -11.61 -21.46
CA ILE A 130 -9.01 -11.64 -20.74
C ILE A 130 -9.20 -11.68 -19.20
N ASN A 131 -10.22 -12.41 -18.72
CA ASN A 131 -10.42 -12.60 -17.30
C ASN A 131 -9.84 -13.95 -16.83
N THR A 132 -9.27 -13.97 -15.65
CA THR A 132 -8.85 -15.19 -14.95
C THR A 132 -9.62 -15.33 -13.66
N ALA A 133 -10.40 -16.39 -13.51
CA ALA A 133 -11.19 -16.71 -12.33
C ALA A 133 -10.86 -18.12 -11.83
N VAL A 134 -10.32 -18.22 -10.64
CA VAL A 134 -9.97 -19.50 -10.00
C VAL A 134 -10.59 -19.56 -8.60
N GLY A 135 -11.58 -20.39 -8.43
CA GLY A 135 -12.30 -20.56 -7.18
C GLY A 135 -13.82 -20.65 -7.35
N HIS A 136 -14.49 -21.13 -6.33
CA HIS A 136 -15.96 -21.14 -6.27
C HIS A 136 -16.52 -19.73 -6.36
N GLY A 137 -17.36 -19.42 -7.35
CA GLY A 137 -17.99 -18.11 -7.52
C GLY A 137 -17.02 -16.94 -7.78
N ALA A 138 -15.78 -17.22 -8.21
CA ALA A 138 -14.87 -16.16 -8.62
C ALA A 138 -15.41 -15.45 -9.88
N LEU A 139 -15.56 -14.11 -9.82
CA LEU A 139 -16.18 -13.31 -10.88
C LEU A 139 -17.57 -13.83 -11.34
N GLU A 140 -18.33 -14.44 -10.43
CA GLU A 140 -19.59 -15.12 -10.77
C GLU A 140 -20.56 -14.23 -11.54
N ASN A 141 -20.76 -12.98 -11.09
CA ASN A 141 -21.74 -12.04 -11.64
C ASN A 141 -21.13 -11.06 -12.67
N ALA A 142 -19.92 -11.32 -13.14
CA ALA A 142 -19.31 -10.55 -14.21
C ALA A 142 -20.19 -10.60 -15.47
N THR A 143 -20.47 -9.44 -16.07
CA THR A 143 -21.30 -9.37 -17.29
C THR A 143 -20.46 -9.01 -18.51
N THR A 144 -19.85 -7.83 -18.52
CA THR A 144 -19.01 -7.32 -19.62
C THR A 144 -17.60 -6.95 -19.16
N SER A 145 -17.26 -7.25 -17.91
CA SER A 145 -15.97 -6.94 -17.30
C SER A 145 -14.80 -7.61 -18.02
N SER A 146 -13.64 -6.97 -18.02
CA SER A 146 -12.48 -7.46 -18.76
C SER A 146 -11.18 -7.25 -17.96
N ARG A 147 -10.17 -8.08 -18.25
CA ARG A 147 -8.83 -7.97 -17.67
C ARG A 147 -8.80 -8.02 -16.13
N ASN A 148 -9.69 -8.83 -15.54
CA ASN A 148 -9.68 -9.06 -14.11
C ASN A 148 -9.01 -10.39 -13.77
N THR A 149 -8.31 -10.43 -12.66
CA THR A 149 -7.74 -11.65 -12.07
C THR A 149 -8.38 -11.87 -10.70
N ALA A 150 -9.15 -12.94 -10.56
CA ALA A 150 -9.81 -13.34 -9.32
C ALA A 150 -9.34 -14.74 -8.91
N VAL A 151 -8.67 -14.85 -7.77
CA VAL A 151 -8.20 -16.13 -7.24
C VAL A 151 -8.67 -16.27 -5.80
N GLY A 152 -9.58 -17.20 -5.56
CA GLY A 152 -10.20 -17.45 -4.25
C GLY A 152 -11.72 -17.56 -4.33
N GLY A 153 -12.32 -18.19 -3.33
CA GLY A 153 -13.78 -18.28 -3.24
C GLY A 153 -14.44 -16.92 -3.14
N ALA A 154 -15.43 -16.64 -4.00
CA ALA A 154 -16.14 -15.36 -4.06
C ALA A 154 -15.25 -14.10 -4.26
N SER A 155 -14.03 -14.27 -4.79
CA SER A 155 -13.20 -13.14 -5.19
C SER A 155 -13.82 -12.39 -6.36
N LEU A 156 -13.95 -11.04 -6.28
CA LEU A 156 -14.57 -10.20 -7.29
C LEU A 156 -15.99 -10.67 -7.69
N GLN A 157 -16.70 -11.33 -6.77
CA GLN A 157 -17.94 -12.06 -7.07
C GLN A 157 -19.03 -11.19 -7.74
N VAL A 158 -19.21 -9.96 -7.25
CA VAL A 158 -20.31 -9.05 -7.68
C VAL A 158 -19.86 -8.10 -8.81
N THR A 159 -18.62 -8.20 -9.30
CA THR A 159 -18.12 -7.36 -10.39
C THR A 159 -19.03 -7.50 -11.62
N THR A 160 -19.61 -6.39 -12.09
CA THR A 160 -20.46 -6.36 -13.28
C THR A 160 -19.69 -5.86 -14.49
N THR A 161 -19.19 -4.63 -14.44
CA THR A 161 -18.48 -3.94 -15.53
C THR A 161 -17.05 -3.51 -15.16
N GLY A 162 -16.66 -3.62 -13.87
CA GLY A 162 -15.32 -3.29 -13.40
C GLY A 162 -14.22 -4.03 -14.16
N TYR A 163 -13.08 -3.40 -14.38
CA TYR A 163 -12.01 -3.93 -15.22
C TYR A 163 -10.60 -3.65 -14.62
N ASN A 164 -9.60 -4.38 -15.09
CA ASN A 164 -8.22 -4.27 -14.64
C ASN A 164 -8.04 -4.47 -13.12
N ASN A 165 -8.86 -5.27 -12.48
CA ASN A 165 -8.75 -5.55 -11.05
C ASN A 165 -8.00 -6.85 -10.79
N VAL A 166 -7.24 -6.90 -9.69
CA VAL A 166 -6.63 -8.11 -9.15
C VAL A 166 -7.22 -8.39 -7.77
N GLY A 167 -7.92 -9.49 -7.61
CA GLY A 167 -8.45 -9.99 -6.35
C GLY A 167 -7.86 -11.36 -6.02
N VAL A 168 -7.05 -11.47 -4.97
CA VAL A 168 -6.45 -12.74 -4.53
C VAL A 168 -6.77 -12.98 -3.06
N GLY A 169 -7.53 -14.00 -2.76
CA GLY A 169 -8.03 -14.34 -1.43
C GLY A 169 -9.56 -14.52 -1.42
N ALA A 170 -10.06 -15.27 -0.44
CA ALA A 170 -11.50 -15.44 -0.31
C ALA A 170 -12.18 -14.09 -0.01
N SER A 171 -13.26 -13.77 -0.72
CA SER A 171 -14.02 -12.51 -0.63
C SER A 171 -13.19 -11.23 -0.83
N SER A 172 -12.03 -11.33 -1.50
CA SER A 172 -11.27 -10.15 -1.92
C SER A 172 -12.03 -9.39 -3.00
N LEU A 173 -12.24 -8.06 -2.82
CA LEU A 173 -13.04 -7.21 -3.71
C LEU A 173 -14.45 -7.77 -4.00
N GLN A 174 -15.06 -8.47 -3.04
CA GLN A 174 -16.28 -9.22 -3.29
C GLN A 174 -17.43 -8.38 -3.84
N GLN A 175 -17.66 -7.18 -3.30
CA GLN A 175 -18.77 -6.29 -3.65
C GLN A 175 -18.45 -5.33 -4.80
N ASN A 176 -17.27 -5.42 -5.42
CA ASN A 176 -16.90 -4.53 -6.50
C ASN A 176 -17.90 -4.67 -7.68
N THR A 177 -18.53 -3.57 -8.06
CA THR A 177 -19.47 -3.55 -9.21
C THR A 177 -18.81 -2.94 -10.45
N GLU A 178 -18.37 -1.69 -10.36
CA GLU A 178 -17.84 -0.88 -11.45
C GLU A 178 -16.41 -0.42 -11.22
N GLY A 179 -15.87 -0.58 -9.98
CA GLY A 179 -14.51 -0.20 -9.63
C GLY A 179 -13.45 -0.85 -10.53
N TYR A 180 -12.38 -0.11 -10.84
CA TYR A 180 -11.34 -0.57 -11.75
C TYR A 180 -9.93 -0.23 -11.26
N ALA A 181 -8.94 -0.92 -11.81
CA ALA A 181 -7.52 -0.74 -11.49
C ALA A 181 -7.20 -0.90 -9.99
N ASN A 182 -7.90 -1.79 -9.28
CA ASN A 182 -7.65 -2.10 -7.89
C ASN A 182 -6.81 -3.37 -7.75
N VAL A 183 -5.90 -3.39 -6.76
CA VAL A 183 -5.14 -4.57 -6.35
C VAL A 183 -5.53 -4.93 -4.92
N SER A 184 -6.14 -6.08 -4.74
CA SER A 184 -6.61 -6.58 -3.44
C SER A 184 -6.10 -7.99 -3.18
N ILE A 185 -5.23 -8.14 -2.18
CA ILE A 185 -4.60 -9.42 -1.83
C ILE A 185 -4.80 -9.69 -0.34
N GLY A 186 -5.57 -10.71 -0.01
CA GLY A 186 -5.85 -11.12 1.36
C GLY A 186 -7.32 -11.49 1.57
N TYR A 187 -7.58 -12.23 2.65
CA TYR A 187 -8.94 -12.56 3.06
C TYR A 187 -9.72 -11.27 3.37
N GLN A 188 -10.86 -11.09 2.69
CA GLN A 188 -11.73 -9.91 2.85
C GLN A 188 -11.03 -8.54 2.65
N ALA A 189 -9.91 -8.47 1.96
CA ALA A 189 -9.35 -7.18 1.56
C ALA A 189 -10.32 -6.47 0.60
N MET A 190 -10.58 -5.18 0.83
CA MET A 190 -11.48 -4.34 0.03
C MET A 190 -12.88 -4.96 -0.21
N THR A 191 -13.39 -5.74 0.74
CA THR A 191 -14.64 -6.52 0.55
C THR A 191 -15.83 -5.64 0.15
N LEU A 192 -15.97 -4.43 0.72
CA LEU A 192 -17.11 -3.56 0.51
C LEU A 192 -16.92 -2.52 -0.60
N THR A 193 -15.77 -2.51 -1.29
CA THR A 193 -15.55 -1.60 -2.42
C THR A 193 -16.55 -1.89 -3.53
N THR A 194 -17.24 -0.86 -4.01
CA THR A 194 -18.21 -0.94 -5.11
C THR A 194 -17.72 -0.23 -6.36
N THR A 195 -17.37 1.06 -6.25
CA THR A 195 -16.94 1.93 -7.36
C THR A 195 -15.54 2.52 -7.15
N GLY A 196 -14.89 2.26 -6.01
CA GLY A 196 -13.53 2.72 -5.74
C GLY A 196 -12.52 2.29 -6.79
N VAL A 197 -11.55 3.17 -7.12
CA VAL A 197 -10.57 2.93 -8.18
C VAL A 197 -9.13 3.23 -7.75
N ASN A 198 -8.16 2.58 -8.40
CA ASN A 198 -6.73 2.81 -8.18
C ASN A 198 -6.27 2.55 -6.72
N ASN A 199 -6.91 1.64 -6.02
CA ASN A 199 -6.55 1.29 -4.65
C ASN A 199 -5.66 0.05 -4.61
N VAL A 200 -4.76 0.01 -3.62
CA VAL A 200 -3.93 -1.17 -3.32
C VAL A 200 -4.19 -1.60 -1.88
N ALA A 201 -4.67 -2.82 -1.69
CA ALA A 201 -4.86 -3.45 -0.39
C ALA A 201 -4.15 -4.79 -0.32
N VAL A 202 -3.20 -4.95 0.58
CA VAL A 202 -2.46 -6.18 0.79
C VAL A 202 -2.48 -6.55 2.27
N GLY A 203 -3.21 -7.59 2.62
CA GLY A 203 -3.39 -8.06 3.99
C GLY A 203 -4.84 -8.41 4.30
N GLU A 204 -5.04 -9.27 5.29
CA GLU A 204 -6.39 -9.62 5.75
C GLU A 204 -7.13 -8.36 6.23
N ASN A 205 -8.34 -8.14 5.71
CA ASN A 205 -9.19 -7.00 6.02
C ASN A 205 -8.55 -5.61 5.75
N ALA A 206 -7.51 -5.49 4.91
CA ALA A 206 -6.99 -4.20 4.48
C ALA A 206 -8.04 -3.46 3.64
N LEU A 207 -8.25 -2.15 3.90
CA LEU A 207 -9.27 -1.30 3.23
C LEU A 207 -10.67 -1.94 3.20
N ARG A 208 -11.04 -2.70 4.23
CA ARG A 208 -12.24 -3.53 4.17
C ARG A 208 -13.54 -2.76 3.94
N THR A 209 -13.71 -1.60 4.58
CA THR A 209 -14.96 -0.82 4.51
C THR A 209 -14.96 0.26 3.43
N ASN A 210 -13.90 0.38 2.66
CA ASN A 210 -13.85 1.31 1.53
C ASN A 210 -14.94 0.98 0.52
N VAL A 211 -15.82 1.93 0.23
CA VAL A 211 -16.92 1.78 -0.74
C VAL A 211 -16.53 2.43 -2.08
N ASP A 212 -16.16 3.70 -2.06
CA ASP A 212 -15.95 4.51 -3.25
C ASP A 212 -14.72 5.43 -3.20
N ASP A 213 -13.85 5.29 -2.20
CA ASP A 213 -12.59 6.04 -2.13
C ASP A 213 -11.60 5.58 -3.21
N HIS A 214 -10.78 6.51 -3.69
CA HIS A 214 -9.81 6.30 -4.75
C HIS A 214 -8.38 6.60 -4.31
N GLY A 215 -7.41 5.86 -4.88
CA GLY A 215 -5.99 6.17 -4.76
C GLY A 215 -5.34 5.87 -3.40
N SER A 216 -5.95 5.02 -2.59
CA SER A 216 -5.41 4.64 -1.28
C SER A 216 -4.52 3.40 -1.36
N VAL A 217 -3.49 3.35 -0.50
CA VAL A 217 -2.59 2.20 -0.35
C VAL A 217 -2.64 1.70 1.10
N ALA A 218 -3.04 0.46 1.29
CA ALA A 218 -3.09 -0.22 2.59
C ALA A 218 -2.33 -1.54 2.56
N VAL A 219 -1.26 -1.65 3.33
CA VAL A 219 -0.44 -2.87 3.42
C VAL A 219 -0.32 -3.30 4.87
N GLY A 220 -0.87 -4.44 5.21
CA GLY A 220 -0.88 -5.01 6.55
C GLY A 220 -2.27 -5.43 7.02
N TYR A 221 -2.29 -6.27 8.07
CA TYR A 221 -3.53 -6.70 8.70
C TYR A 221 -4.35 -5.49 9.17
N ARG A 222 -5.58 -5.38 8.67
CA ARG A 222 -6.53 -4.28 8.99
C ARG A 222 -5.97 -2.86 8.79
N SER A 223 -5.02 -2.67 7.91
CA SER A 223 -4.56 -1.33 7.53
C SER A 223 -5.69 -0.56 6.82
N LEU A 224 -5.94 0.70 7.22
CA LEU A 224 -7.07 1.53 6.74
C LEU A 224 -8.42 0.81 6.78
N TYR A 225 -8.66 0.00 7.81
CA TYR A 225 -9.85 -0.85 7.90
C TYR A 225 -11.16 -0.07 7.78
N SER A 226 -11.27 1.10 8.42
CA SER A 226 -12.47 1.92 8.51
C SER A 226 -12.59 3.00 7.43
N ALA A 227 -11.64 3.06 6.47
CA ALA A 227 -11.65 4.08 5.42
C ALA A 227 -12.92 3.98 4.58
N ASN A 228 -13.70 5.06 4.59
CA ASN A 228 -14.94 5.15 3.84
C ASN A 228 -15.43 6.61 3.79
N ASN A 229 -15.04 7.36 2.79
CA ASN A 229 -15.41 8.76 2.63
C ASN A 229 -16.59 8.95 1.67
N THR A 230 -17.74 8.36 2.02
CA THR A 230 -18.97 8.44 1.19
C THR A 230 -19.50 9.86 0.97
N ALA A 231 -19.07 10.84 1.77
CA ALA A 231 -19.48 12.24 1.61
C ALA A 231 -18.80 12.96 0.44
N SER A 232 -17.75 12.37 -0.12
CA SER A 232 -16.89 13.01 -1.13
C SER A 232 -16.24 11.92 -1.98
N ALA A 233 -17.06 11.19 -2.76
CA ALA A 233 -16.53 10.23 -3.73
C ALA A 233 -15.36 10.83 -4.51
N GLY A 234 -14.19 10.20 -4.48
CA GLY A 234 -13.02 10.73 -5.15
C GLY A 234 -11.69 10.30 -4.51
N TYR A 235 -10.63 10.96 -4.95
CA TYR A 235 -9.27 10.65 -4.49
C TYR A 235 -9.05 11.12 -3.06
N VAL A 236 -8.64 10.19 -2.20
CA VAL A 236 -8.33 10.43 -0.78
C VAL A 236 -6.84 10.28 -0.46
N TYR A 237 -6.08 9.55 -1.29
CA TYR A 237 -4.62 9.40 -1.23
C TYR A 237 -4.05 9.03 0.14
N ASN A 238 -4.74 8.22 0.92
CA ASN A 238 -4.18 7.72 2.17
C ASN A 238 -3.19 6.58 1.90
N ILE A 239 -2.05 6.60 2.59
CA ILE A 239 -1.05 5.53 2.58
C ILE A 239 -0.91 5.01 3.99
N ALA A 240 -1.17 3.72 4.22
CA ALA A 240 -0.96 3.08 5.51
C ALA A 240 -0.23 1.74 5.34
N MET A 241 0.88 1.57 6.05
CA MET A 241 1.70 0.36 5.99
C MET A 241 2.05 -0.11 7.40
N GLY A 242 1.56 -1.28 7.78
CA GLY A 242 1.78 -1.89 9.10
C GLY A 242 0.52 -2.53 9.68
N PHE A 243 0.69 -3.31 10.74
CA PHE A 243 -0.41 -3.91 11.49
C PHE A 243 -1.32 -2.79 12.03
N GLN A 244 -2.61 -2.79 11.67
CA GLN A 244 -3.62 -1.81 12.07
C GLN A 244 -3.22 -0.33 11.83
N SER A 245 -2.30 -0.05 10.94
CA SER A 245 -1.93 1.32 10.58
C SER A 245 -3.14 2.06 10.00
N GLY A 246 -3.49 3.20 10.57
CA GLY A 246 -4.66 3.99 10.16
C GLY A 246 -6.00 3.27 10.33
N TYR A 247 -6.12 2.29 11.21
CA TYR A 247 -7.31 1.44 11.37
C TYR A 247 -8.62 2.24 11.48
N SER A 248 -8.63 3.34 12.23
CA SER A 248 -9.81 4.17 12.49
C SER A 248 -9.99 5.34 11.53
N VAL A 249 -9.06 5.58 10.60
CA VAL A 249 -9.24 6.61 9.57
C VAL A 249 -10.52 6.30 8.81
N SER A 250 -11.47 7.24 8.84
CA SER A 250 -12.78 7.09 8.19
C SER A 250 -12.90 8.01 6.98
N THR A 251 -12.93 9.32 7.18
CA THR A 251 -13.08 10.32 6.12
C THR A 251 -11.83 11.18 5.92
N GLY A 252 -10.77 10.95 6.73
CA GLY A 252 -9.48 11.64 6.60
C GLY A 252 -8.82 11.37 5.25
N LYS A 253 -8.07 12.38 4.74
CA LYS A 253 -7.44 12.34 3.43
C LYS A 253 -5.96 12.69 3.49
N GLU A 254 -5.20 12.21 2.49
CA GLU A 254 -3.80 12.58 2.28
C GLU A 254 -2.91 12.33 3.51
N ASN A 255 -3.19 11.24 4.24
CA ASN A 255 -2.40 10.81 5.39
C ASN A 255 -1.38 9.73 4.99
N ILE A 256 -0.18 9.81 5.54
CA ILE A 256 0.88 8.80 5.44
C ILE A 256 1.10 8.21 6.83
N LEU A 257 0.73 6.94 7.01
CA LEU A 257 0.74 6.23 8.29
C LEU A 257 1.58 4.96 8.15
N ILE A 258 2.80 4.93 8.68
CA ILE A 258 3.74 3.82 8.51
C ILE A 258 4.22 3.31 9.87
N GLY A 259 3.94 2.07 10.17
CA GLY A 259 4.29 1.42 11.43
C GLY A 259 3.09 0.68 12.04
N GLY A 260 3.36 -0.25 12.96
CA GLY A 260 2.28 -0.89 13.72
C GLY A 260 1.48 0.16 14.50
N ASN A 261 0.16 0.12 14.41
CA ASN A 261 -0.78 1.06 15.07
C ASN A 261 -0.49 2.56 14.78
N ALA A 262 0.25 2.90 13.72
CA ALA A 262 0.48 4.31 13.36
C ALA A 262 -0.84 5.05 13.13
N GLY A 263 -1.06 6.15 13.86
CA GLY A 263 -2.31 6.92 13.86
C GLY A 263 -3.48 6.25 14.58
N GLN A 264 -3.24 5.20 15.41
CA GLN A 264 -4.31 4.38 16.00
C GLN A 264 -4.32 4.34 17.52
N ASP A 265 -3.24 4.69 18.20
CA ASP A 265 -3.13 4.59 19.65
C ASP A 265 -4.22 5.39 20.42
N THR A 266 -4.05 5.76 21.64
CA THR A 266 -5.04 6.32 22.60
C THR A 266 -5.99 7.40 22.04
N VAL A 267 -5.55 8.13 21.00
CA VAL A 267 -6.37 9.10 20.25
C VAL A 267 -6.31 8.73 18.77
N PRO A 268 -7.22 7.85 18.28
CA PRO A 268 -7.19 7.42 16.89
C PRO A 268 -7.47 8.57 15.92
N LEU A 269 -6.66 8.68 14.87
CA LEU A 269 -6.92 9.55 13.72
C LEU A 269 -8.15 9.03 12.95
N THR A 270 -9.17 9.86 12.78
CA THR A 270 -10.42 9.49 12.09
C THR A 270 -10.73 10.36 10.89
N THR A 271 -10.82 11.66 11.07
CA THR A 271 -11.23 12.64 10.04
C THR A 271 -10.12 13.61 9.64
N GLY A 272 -8.96 13.53 10.32
CA GLY A 272 -7.81 14.40 10.08
C GLY A 272 -7.15 14.21 8.72
N ASN A 273 -6.46 15.26 8.23
CA ASN A 273 -5.91 15.31 6.90
C ASN A 273 -4.44 15.76 6.89
N TYR A 274 -3.70 15.38 5.84
CA TYR A 274 -2.33 15.83 5.60
C TYR A 274 -1.32 15.45 6.68
N ASN A 275 -1.56 14.37 7.42
CA ASN A 275 -0.68 13.92 8.50
C ASN A 275 0.36 12.92 7.99
N VAL A 276 1.57 12.99 8.53
CA VAL A 276 2.65 12.02 8.32
C VAL A 276 3.00 11.42 9.68
N VAL A 277 2.68 10.16 9.88
CA VAL A 277 2.96 9.42 11.11
C VAL A 277 3.83 8.21 10.77
N VAL A 278 5.07 8.21 11.21
CA VAL A 278 6.01 7.13 10.93
C VAL A 278 6.61 6.58 12.22
N GLY A 279 6.28 5.35 12.51
CA GLY A 279 6.73 4.60 13.68
C GLY A 279 5.61 3.85 14.37
N THR A 280 6.00 2.88 15.19
CA THR A 280 5.05 2.06 15.95
C THR A 280 4.41 2.88 17.08
N ASP A 281 3.09 2.75 17.25
CA ASP A 281 2.28 3.42 18.27
C ASP A 281 2.37 4.97 18.25
N CYS A 282 2.90 5.54 17.16
CA CYS A 282 2.92 6.99 16.95
C CYS A 282 1.52 7.51 16.63
N ARG A 283 1.19 8.71 17.16
CA ARG A 283 -0.16 9.28 17.05
C ARG A 283 -0.19 10.77 16.81
N THR A 284 -1.29 11.22 16.24
CA THR A 284 -1.65 12.64 16.15
C THR A 284 -2.21 13.17 17.46
N SER A 285 -2.37 14.49 17.57
CA SER A 285 -2.88 15.14 18.80
C SER A 285 -4.39 14.95 19.03
N ALA A 286 -5.15 14.76 17.95
CA ALA A 286 -6.60 14.62 17.97
C ALA A 286 -7.09 13.75 16.78
N ALA A 287 -8.35 13.36 16.82
CA ALA A 287 -8.99 12.54 15.81
C ALA A 287 -9.17 13.26 14.45
N ASP A 288 -9.22 14.57 14.46
CA ASP A 288 -9.38 15.46 13.31
C ASP A 288 -8.12 16.27 12.98
N SER A 289 -6.98 15.91 13.55
CA SER A 289 -5.69 16.59 13.38
C SER A 289 -5.32 16.85 11.93
N ALA A 290 -4.70 17.99 11.68
CA ALA A 290 -4.27 18.39 10.35
C ALA A 290 -2.80 18.81 10.31
N ASN A 291 -2.10 18.43 9.21
CA ASN A 291 -0.76 18.88 8.89
C ASN A 291 0.28 18.61 10.01
N GLN A 292 0.21 17.42 10.60
CA GLN A 292 1.14 16.99 11.65
C GLN A 292 2.18 16.01 11.09
N ILE A 293 3.42 16.12 11.52
CA ILE A 293 4.48 15.16 11.22
C ILE A 293 4.95 14.54 12.52
N VAL A 294 4.85 13.21 12.65
CA VAL A 294 5.24 12.45 13.84
C VAL A 294 6.22 11.35 13.44
N LEU A 295 7.39 11.34 14.02
CA LEU A 295 8.43 10.33 13.75
C LEU A 295 8.94 9.72 15.06
N GLY A 296 8.99 8.39 15.15
CA GLY A 296 9.60 7.74 16.31
C GLY A 296 8.92 6.44 16.74
N HIS A 297 8.86 6.20 18.03
CA HIS A 297 8.13 5.11 18.66
C HIS A 297 7.29 5.71 19.79
N ASP A 298 5.99 5.41 19.85
CA ASP A 298 5.04 5.97 20.84
C ASP A 298 5.01 7.52 20.89
N ALA A 299 5.61 8.18 19.89
CA ALA A 299 5.66 9.63 19.81
C ALA A 299 4.27 10.22 19.52
N ALA A 300 3.95 11.33 20.21
CA ALA A 300 2.65 11.99 20.09
C ALA A 300 2.81 13.46 19.67
N CYS A 301 2.07 13.88 18.66
CA CYS A 301 1.97 15.30 18.34
C CYS A 301 1.12 16.03 19.39
N ASN A 302 1.33 17.33 19.52
CA ASN A 302 0.66 18.15 20.52
C ASN A 302 -0.27 19.22 19.91
N ALA A 303 -0.16 19.51 18.64
CA ALA A 303 -0.96 20.51 17.93
C ALA A 303 -0.86 20.33 16.42
N ASP A 304 -1.82 20.88 15.69
CA ASP A 304 -1.75 21.04 14.24
C ASP A 304 -0.57 21.92 13.80
N ASP A 305 -0.20 21.83 12.54
CA ASP A 305 0.91 22.57 11.95
C ASP A 305 2.24 22.38 12.73
N SER A 306 2.54 21.16 13.13
CA SER A 306 3.73 20.85 13.92
C SER A 306 4.41 19.54 13.55
N PHE A 307 5.71 19.47 13.87
CA PHE A 307 6.56 18.29 13.73
C PHE A 307 7.02 17.82 15.12
N VAL A 308 6.91 16.53 15.36
CA VAL A 308 7.40 15.87 16.58
C VAL A 308 8.29 14.70 16.23
N ILE A 309 9.41 14.59 16.95
CA ILE A 309 10.29 13.42 16.92
C ILE A 309 10.54 12.94 18.34
N GLY A 310 10.39 11.65 18.62
CA GLY A 310 10.57 11.16 19.97
C GLY A 310 10.24 9.69 20.19
N ASN A 311 10.06 9.36 21.47
CA ASN A 311 9.81 8.00 21.95
C ASN A 311 8.67 7.92 22.99
N GLY A 312 7.77 8.91 22.99
CA GLY A 312 6.63 8.98 23.91
C GLY A 312 6.98 9.44 25.34
N THR A 313 8.26 9.41 25.69
CA THR A 313 8.75 9.88 26.99
C THR A 313 9.52 11.18 26.85
N THR A 314 10.34 11.29 25.80
CA THR A 314 11.18 12.44 25.51
C THR A 314 10.97 12.89 24.07
N ASP A 315 9.86 13.59 23.85
CA ASP A 315 9.49 14.09 22.52
C ASP A 315 10.03 15.51 22.33
N SER A 316 10.58 15.79 21.14
CA SER A 316 10.99 17.12 20.72
C SER A 316 10.03 17.62 19.64
N ALA A 317 9.54 18.84 19.82
CA ALA A 317 8.53 19.43 18.93
C ALA A 317 9.00 20.76 18.32
N ILE A 318 8.54 21.03 17.12
CA ILE A 318 8.68 22.32 16.43
C ILE A 318 7.36 22.67 15.73
N ALA A 319 6.81 23.83 16.03
CA ALA A 319 5.70 24.37 15.24
C ALA A 319 6.20 24.81 13.85
N PHE A 320 5.42 24.63 12.80
CA PHE A 320 5.81 25.07 11.47
C PHE A 320 6.02 26.60 11.45
N GLY A 321 7.14 27.03 10.88
CA GLY A 321 7.58 28.44 10.92
C GLY A 321 8.37 28.83 12.16
N ALA A 322 8.51 27.96 13.17
CA ALA A 322 9.39 28.22 14.30
C ALA A 322 10.88 28.03 13.93
N THR A 323 11.75 28.71 14.66
CA THR A 323 13.21 28.67 14.43
C THR A 323 13.98 27.78 15.39
N SER A 324 13.29 27.12 16.34
CA SER A 324 13.91 26.26 17.36
C SER A 324 13.04 25.02 17.65
N ILE A 325 13.72 23.93 17.94
CA ILE A 325 13.11 22.69 18.43
C ILE A 325 12.88 22.85 19.94
N THR A 326 11.72 22.47 20.42
CA THR A 326 11.35 22.52 21.85
C THR A 326 11.30 21.10 22.44
N ALA A 327 11.72 20.99 23.71
CA ALA A 327 11.56 19.77 24.50
C ALA A 327 10.70 20.03 25.72
N PRO A 328 10.05 19.02 26.32
CA PRO A 328 9.27 19.17 27.55
C PRO A 328 10.10 19.82 28.67
N SER A 329 9.55 20.84 29.30
CA SER A 329 10.20 21.56 30.42
C SER A 329 9.27 21.80 31.62
N ASP A 330 8.26 20.97 31.75
CA ASP A 330 7.28 21.03 32.84
C ASP A 330 7.91 20.58 34.17
N VAL A 331 7.61 21.29 35.25
CA VAL A 331 8.11 21.00 36.61
C VAL A 331 7.76 19.58 37.07
N ARG A 332 6.67 19.01 36.59
CA ARG A 332 6.24 17.64 36.94
C ARG A 332 7.24 16.54 36.53
N TYR A 333 8.14 16.85 35.59
CA TYR A 333 9.19 15.94 35.11
C TYR A 333 10.57 16.26 35.67
N LYS A 334 10.67 17.22 36.60
CA LYS A 334 11.97 17.70 37.13
C LYS A 334 12.04 17.53 38.65
N GLU A 335 13.17 17.10 39.13
CA GLU A 335 13.53 17.02 40.53
C GLU A 335 14.90 17.69 40.79
N ASN A 336 15.24 17.94 42.05
CA ASN A 336 16.50 18.57 42.44
C ASN A 336 16.78 19.90 41.70
N ILE A 337 15.74 20.75 41.64
CA ILE A 337 15.81 22.04 40.95
C ILE A 337 16.65 22.99 41.78
N GLU A 338 17.82 23.36 41.25
CA GLU A 338 18.73 24.31 41.86
C GLU A 338 18.95 25.50 40.91
N SER A 339 19.35 26.66 41.47
CA SER A 339 19.74 27.80 40.65
C SER A 339 21.03 27.51 39.89
N GLN A 340 21.12 27.96 38.63
CA GLN A 340 22.31 27.84 37.80
C GLN A 340 23.49 28.61 38.42
N GLN A 341 24.62 27.93 38.59
CA GLN A 341 25.82 28.50 39.21
C GLN A 341 26.83 28.99 38.14
N ALA A 342 26.86 28.37 36.98
CA ALA A 342 27.71 28.81 35.88
C ALA A 342 27.16 30.09 35.26
N GLY A 343 27.97 31.12 35.19
CA GLY A 343 27.60 32.43 34.68
C GLY A 343 28.71 33.09 33.87
N LEU A 344 29.10 34.32 34.30
CA LEU A 344 30.06 35.18 33.58
C LEU A 344 31.43 34.54 33.45
N SER A 345 31.92 33.83 34.46
CA SER A 345 33.22 33.16 34.42
C SER A 345 33.28 32.12 33.30
N PHE A 346 32.27 31.24 33.23
CA PHE A 346 32.19 30.21 32.17
C PHE A 346 32.12 30.83 30.78
N ILE A 347 31.30 31.87 30.60
CA ILE A 347 31.15 32.55 29.30
C ILE A 347 32.45 33.21 28.85
N ASN A 348 33.24 33.81 29.77
CA ASN A 348 34.50 34.45 29.46
C ASN A 348 35.60 33.47 29.04
N ASP A 349 35.53 32.22 29.46
CA ASP A 349 36.51 31.18 29.11
C ASP A 349 36.21 30.54 27.74
N LEU A 350 34.99 30.69 27.21
CA LEU A 350 34.66 30.22 25.89
C LEU A 350 35.27 31.12 24.79
N ARG A 351 35.81 30.49 23.75
CA ARG A 351 36.39 31.17 22.59
C ARG A 351 35.51 31.05 21.35
N PRO A 352 34.70 32.05 20.99
CA PRO A 352 34.03 32.10 19.72
C PRO A 352 35.05 32.23 18.57
N VAL A 353 34.83 31.49 17.48
CA VAL A 353 35.74 31.47 16.33
C VAL A 353 35.00 31.65 15.03
N THR A 354 35.69 32.13 14.02
CA THR A 354 35.31 32.00 12.62
C THR A 354 36.16 30.93 11.96
N PHE A 355 35.61 30.14 11.08
CA PHE A 355 36.32 29.06 10.40
C PHE A 355 35.74 28.77 9.04
N ASP A 356 36.56 28.16 8.19
CA ASP A 356 36.11 27.54 6.92
C ASP A 356 36.21 26.02 7.05
N TRP A 357 35.28 25.32 6.45
CA TRP A 357 35.36 23.87 6.36
C TRP A 357 36.58 23.47 5.53
N LYS A 358 37.28 22.41 5.95
CA LYS A 358 38.40 21.84 5.18
C LYS A 358 37.91 21.33 3.84
N LYS A 359 38.77 21.36 2.83
CA LYS A 359 38.55 20.61 1.61
C LYS A 359 38.58 19.12 1.91
N LYS A 360 37.82 18.34 1.21
CA LYS A 360 37.72 16.88 1.42
C LYS A 360 39.08 16.20 1.33
N LYS A 361 39.93 16.61 0.40
CA LYS A 361 41.30 16.11 0.25
C LYS A 361 42.23 16.44 1.43
N ASP A 362 41.93 17.47 2.23
CA ASP A 362 42.71 17.91 3.38
C ASP A 362 42.28 17.23 4.70
N LEU A 363 41.28 16.33 4.62
CA LEU A 363 40.86 15.47 5.73
C LEU A 363 41.86 14.31 5.88
N PRO A 364 41.96 13.69 7.11
CA PRO A 364 42.69 12.45 7.26
C PRO A 364 42.23 11.38 6.26
N LYS A 365 43.14 10.60 5.68
CA LYS A 365 42.79 9.61 4.64
C LYS A 365 41.88 8.49 5.13
N ASP A 366 41.85 8.20 6.41
CA ASP A 366 40.96 7.27 7.10
C ASP A 366 39.63 7.89 7.52
N HIS A 367 39.43 9.18 7.29
CA HIS A 367 38.17 9.86 7.59
C HIS A 367 37.13 9.50 6.54
N ARG A 368 35.92 9.14 6.97
CA ARG A 368 34.83 8.70 6.08
C ARG A 368 34.43 9.71 4.98
N ALA A 369 34.66 11.01 5.20
CA ALA A 369 34.38 12.06 4.24
C ALA A 369 35.61 12.44 3.40
N TYR A 370 36.75 11.70 3.54
CA TYR A 370 37.90 11.92 2.68
C TYR A 370 37.57 11.57 1.22
N GLU A 371 37.88 12.50 0.35
CA GLU A 371 37.78 12.37 -1.11
C GLU A 371 38.87 13.20 -1.74
N ASP A 372 39.55 12.74 -2.78
CA ASP A 372 40.54 13.52 -3.50
C ASP A 372 39.86 14.61 -4.34
N SER A 373 39.26 15.60 -3.65
CA SER A 373 38.44 16.66 -4.23
C SER A 373 38.77 18.01 -3.61
N GLU A 374 38.70 19.06 -4.42
CA GLU A 374 38.85 20.45 -3.98
C GLU A 374 37.58 20.97 -3.28
N GLU A 375 36.50 20.23 -3.27
CA GLU A 375 35.27 20.61 -2.58
C GLU A 375 35.46 20.65 -1.06
N ARG A 376 34.83 21.60 -0.39
CA ARG A 376 34.79 21.67 1.06
C ARG A 376 33.75 20.69 1.63
N GLU A 377 33.96 20.23 2.88
CA GLU A 377 33.11 19.22 3.53
C GLU A 377 31.64 19.65 3.62
N MET A 378 31.35 20.90 3.90
CA MET A 378 29.97 21.38 4.09
C MET A 378 29.59 22.53 3.14
N ASN A 379 30.37 23.62 3.14
CA ASN A 379 30.09 24.81 2.34
C ASN A 379 31.36 25.66 2.13
N ASP A 380 31.30 26.61 1.18
CA ASP A 380 32.38 27.53 0.83
C ASP A 380 32.28 28.89 1.54
N LYS A 381 31.52 28.97 2.63
CA LYS A 381 31.33 30.22 3.40
C LYS A 381 32.16 30.19 4.68
N THR A 382 32.55 31.37 5.14
CA THR A 382 33.05 31.52 6.50
C THR A 382 31.92 31.27 7.51
N ASN A 383 32.18 30.39 8.44
CA ASN A 383 31.26 29.97 9.48
C ASN A 383 31.64 30.56 10.83
N HIS A 384 30.67 30.66 11.75
CA HIS A 384 30.86 31.14 13.11
C HIS A 384 30.46 30.04 14.08
N GLY A 385 31.22 29.83 15.16
CA GLY A 385 30.90 28.79 16.11
C GLY A 385 32.00 28.61 17.18
N PHE A 386 32.15 27.39 17.65
CA PHE A 386 33.11 26.98 18.66
C PHE A 386 33.87 25.73 18.20
N ILE A 387 35.06 25.53 18.72
CA ILE A 387 35.82 24.28 18.55
C ILE A 387 35.40 23.31 19.66
N ALA A 388 34.91 22.13 19.31
CA ALA A 388 34.32 21.20 20.28
C ALA A 388 35.31 20.75 21.37
N GLN A 389 36.57 20.54 21.01
CA GLN A 389 37.64 20.19 21.96
C GLN A 389 37.94 21.32 22.99
N GLU A 390 37.89 22.58 22.54
CA GLU A 390 38.06 23.74 23.42
C GLU A 390 36.88 23.90 24.37
N VAL A 391 35.64 23.73 23.84
CA VAL A 391 34.42 23.74 24.66
C VAL A 391 34.50 22.66 25.75
N LYS A 392 34.94 21.43 25.40
CA LYS A 392 35.08 20.34 26.35
C LYS A 392 36.07 20.71 27.45
N ALA A 393 37.23 21.30 27.10
CA ALA A 393 38.25 21.72 28.07
C ALA A 393 37.70 22.79 29.05
N VAL A 394 36.91 23.73 28.57
CA VAL A 394 36.23 24.74 29.41
C VAL A 394 35.22 24.08 30.35
N ILE A 395 34.37 23.18 29.85
CA ILE A 395 33.43 22.42 30.67
C ILE A 395 34.15 21.67 31.80
N ASP A 396 35.24 20.99 31.47
CA ASP A 396 36.03 20.21 32.46
C ASP A 396 36.72 21.10 33.51
N ALA A 397 37.01 22.35 33.20
CA ALA A 397 37.59 23.33 34.12
C ALA A 397 36.55 23.96 35.07
N HIS A 398 35.25 23.80 34.80
CA HIS A 398 34.17 24.40 35.56
C HIS A 398 33.34 23.36 36.33
N PRO A 399 33.75 22.98 37.59
CA PRO A 399 33.12 21.92 38.36
C PRO A 399 31.68 22.25 38.78
N GLU A 400 31.28 23.51 38.75
CA GLU A 400 29.90 23.96 38.97
C GLU A 400 28.97 23.52 37.86
N ILE A 401 29.49 23.21 36.67
CA ILE A 401 28.72 22.56 35.60
C ILE A 401 28.72 21.06 35.89
N LYS A 402 27.66 20.61 36.55
CA LYS A 402 27.44 19.18 36.82
C LYS A 402 27.25 18.42 35.49
N ASN A 403 27.44 17.10 35.53
CA ASN A 403 27.23 16.21 34.40
C ASN A 403 25.90 16.50 33.70
N GLY A 404 25.91 16.68 32.37
CA GLY A 404 24.68 16.83 31.61
C GLY A 404 24.51 18.18 30.90
N LEU A 405 25.56 19.06 30.88
CA LEU A 405 25.47 20.20 29.96
C LEU A 405 25.47 19.72 28.51
N GLY A 406 24.33 19.77 27.86
CA GLY A 406 24.14 19.33 26.47
C GLY A 406 24.83 20.19 25.40
N MET A 407 25.81 21.01 25.81
CA MET A 407 26.61 21.83 24.91
C MET A 407 27.63 21.03 24.11
N TRP A 408 28.17 19.95 24.72
CA TRP A 408 29.17 19.09 24.10
C TRP A 408 28.72 17.63 24.09
N SER A 409 29.01 16.94 23.02
CA SER A 409 28.80 15.48 22.91
C SER A 409 29.82 14.87 21.98
N GLU A 410 30.08 13.57 22.16
CA GLU A 410 30.95 12.75 21.31
C GLU A 410 30.12 11.58 20.77
N ASP A 411 30.29 11.32 19.48
CA ASP A 411 29.62 10.21 18.79
C ASP A 411 30.38 8.91 19.13
N GLU A 412 29.68 7.95 19.74
CA GLU A 412 30.28 6.67 20.16
C GLU A 412 30.81 5.86 18.96
N ALA A 413 30.25 6.07 17.78
CA ALA A 413 30.57 5.26 16.58
C ALA A 413 31.90 5.69 15.94
N ASP A 414 32.28 6.98 15.97
CA ASP A 414 33.42 7.49 15.24
C ASP A 414 34.22 8.60 16.01
N GLY A 415 33.88 8.87 17.28
CA GLY A 415 34.55 9.84 18.11
C GLY A 415 34.40 11.30 17.66
N ARG A 416 33.43 11.61 16.77
CA ARG A 416 33.20 13.00 16.38
C ARG A 416 32.57 13.79 17.49
N GLN A 417 33.15 14.95 17.73
CA GLN A 417 32.67 15.87 18.76
C GLN A 417 31.76 16.92 18.17
N ARG A 418 30.69 17.26 18.90
CA ARG A 418 29.67 18.20 18.51
C ARG A 418 29.47 19.27 19.55
N VAL A 419 29.01 20.46 19.08
CA VAL A 419 28.65 21.57 19.98
C VAL A 419 27.17 21.92 19.73
N GLY A 420 26.37 21.93 20.80
CA GLY A 420 24.98 22.35 20.83
C GLY A 420 24.84 23.72 21.52
N PRO A 421 24.91 24.86 20.80
CA PRO A 421 24.95 26.18 21.42
C PRO A 421 23.69 26.57 22.19
N GLY A 422 22.57 25.89 21.98
CA GLY A 422 21.32 26.10 22.72
C GLY A 422 21.43 25.91 24.23
N ALA A 423 22.35 25.06 24.70
CA ALA A 423 22.63 24.83 26.12
C ALA A 423 23.23 26.04 26.82
N LEU A 424 23.75 27.01 26.09
CA LEU A 424 24.30 28.27 26.64
C LEU A 424 23.20 29.25 27.12
N VAL A 425 21.96 29.12 26.67
CA VAL A 425 20.94 30.14 26.99
C VAL A 425 20.73 30.34 28.50
N PRO A 426 20.57 29.31 29.35
CA PRO A 426 20.45 29.51 30.79
C PRO A 426 21.71 30.15 31.39
N ILE A 427 22.90 29.76 30.94
CA ILE A 427 24.18 30.27 31.44
C ILE A 427 24.35 31.74 31.04
N LEU A 428 23.98 32.12 29.80
CA LEU A 428 23.97 33.51 29.34
C LEU A 428 23.04 34.36 30.18
N VAL A 429 21.86 33.85 30.56
CA VAL A 429 20.90 34.56 31.45
C VAL A 429 21.57 34.85 32.80
N THR A 430 22.24 33.82 33.39
CA THR A 430 23.00 34.01 34.67
C THR A 430 24.12 35.03 34.52
N ALA A 431 24.92 34.93 33.47
CA ALA A 431 26.00 35.89 33.19
C ALA A 431 25.52 37.34 33.04
N ILE A 432 24.39 37.54 32.36
CA ILE A 432 23.78 38.86 32.23
C ILE A 432 23.25 39.37 33.58
N GLN A 433 22.68 38.50 34.41
CA GLN A 433 22.24 38.86 35.76
C GLN A 433 23.40 39.28 36.66
N GLU A 434 24.56 38.56 36.63
CA GLU A 434 25.79 38.90 37.33
C GLU A 434 26.32 40.26 36.86
N LEU A 435 26.49 40.46 35.56
CA LEU A 435 26.92 41.77 35.01
C LEU A 435 25.98 42.90 35.42
N SER A 436 24.69 42.68 35.45
CA SER A 436 23.69 43.69 35.84
C SER A 436 23.80 44.07 37.31
N ALA A 437 24.12 43.09 38.18
CA ALA A 437 24.35 43.30 39.59
C ALA A 437 25.66 44.10 39.85
N GLU A 438 26.74 43.72 39.20
CA GLU A 438 28.01 44.43 39.26
C GLU A 438 27.88 45.89 38.78
N LEU A 439 27.21 46.10 37.70
CA LEU A 439 26.97 47.44 37.17
C LEU A 439 26.15 48.32 38.11
N LYS A 440 25.17 47.72 38.81
CA LYS A 440 24.35 48.41 39.83
C LYS A 440 25.23 48.80 41.02
N GLU A 441 26.09 47.89 41.50
CA GLU A 441 27.01 48.18 42.61
C GLU A 441 27.99 49.29 42.29
N ILE A 442 28.52 49.32 41.04
CA ILE A 442 29.43 50.38 40.57
C ILE A 442 28.69 51.73 40.56
N LYS A 443 27.46 51.73 40.07
CA LYS A 443 26.62 52.99 40.02
C LYS A 443 26.27 53.51 41.41
N GLU A 444 26.13 52.65 42.41
CA GLU A 444 25.85 53.03 43.82
C GLU A 444 27.11 53.56 44.53
N LYS A 445 28.31 53.27 44.01
CA LYS A 445 29.59 53.72 44.51
C LYS A 445 30.13 55.00 43.84
N LEU A 446 29.51 55.42 42.74
CA LEU A 446 29.78 56.66 42.02
C LEU A 446 28.79 57.77 42.44
#